data_b47f66e4758ccfc6b003005ca34f4a90
#
_entry.id   b47f66e4758ccfc6b003005ca34f4a90
#
_cell.length_a   1.000
_cell.length_b   1.000
_cell.length_c   1.000
_cell.angle_alpha   90.00
_cell.angle_beta   90.00
_cell.angle_gamma   90.00
#
_symmetry.space_group_name_H-M   'P 1'
#
loop_
_entity.id
_entity.type
_entity.pdbx_description
1 polymer ?
#
loop_
_entity_poly.entity_id
_entity_poly.type
_entity_poly.pdbx_seq_one_letter_code
_entity_poly.pdbx_strand_id
1 'polypeptide(L)'
;TVLNNLASSWDSTIYPTMTTYYGKDYSDGRGLAPPDVDNNCQVQIVIYDIDGAYNIGGYFSPSLANAREALYVDYADVTLSWGKSILAHEMEHLLHNAQDPYENLWIDEGNADVAIYLCFGADSTLISHLNQWTASSELSVRWWNQRFADYGAGFIFTMYLADHLGGG
;
A
#
# COMPACT_ATOMS: atom_id res chain seq x y z
N THR A 1 11.24 10.68 -17.81
CA THR A 1 11.83 10.81 -16.46
C THR A 1 11.21 9.78 -15.53
N VAL A 2 11.86 9.49 -14.40
CA VAL A 2 11.31 8.57 -13.36
C VAL A 2 9.93 9.00 -12.92
N LEU A 3 9.74 10.29 -12.60
CA LEU A 3 8.45 10.82 -12.19
C LEU A 3 7.35 10.63 -13.25
N ASN A 4 7.68 10.78 -14.53
CA ASN A 4 6.69 10.50 -15.59
C ASN A 4 6.30 9.02 -15.64
N ASN A 5 7.25 8.12 -15.38
CA ASN A 5 6.96 6.68 -15.33
C ASN A 5 6.10 6.34 -14.12
N LEU A 6 6.34 6.96 -12.96
CA LEU A 6 5.50 6.81 -11.77
C LEU A 6 4.08 7.31 -12.02
N ALA A 7 3.93 8.52 -12.56
CA ALA A 7 2.63 9.07 -12.93
C ALA A 7 1.90 8.17 -13.93
N SER A 8 2.61 7.66 -14.94
CA SER A 8 2.02 6.70 -15.88
C SER A 8 1.59 5.40 -15.20
N SER A 9 2.39 4.86 -14.28
CA SER A 9 2.03 3.66 -13.51
C SER A 9 0.84 3.92 -12.59
N TRP A 10 0.76 5.11 -12.00
CA TRP A 10 -0.38 5.53 -11.20
C TRP A 10 -1.66 5.53 -12.03
N ASP A 11 -1.69 6.26 -13.13
CA ASP A 11 -2.89 6.44 -13.96
C ASP A 11 -3.33 5.13 -14.65
N SER A 12 -2.37 4.31 -15.10
CA SER A 12 -2.68 3.12 -15.92
C SER A 12 -2.83 1.83 -15.13
N THR A 13 -2.29 1.75 -13.91
CA THR A 13 -2.25 0.50 -13.16
C THR A 13 -2.68 0.68 -11.71
N ILE A 14 -2.00 1.53 -10.92
CA ILE A 14 -2.23 1.59 -9.48
C ILE A 14 -3.66 2.06 -9.20
N TYR A 15 -4.00 3.26 -9.60
CA TYR A 15 -5.30 3.86 -9.31
C TYR A 15 -6.50 2.98 -9.78
N PRO A 16 -6.55 2.51 -11.04
CA PRO A 16 -7.66 1.67 -11.50
C PRO A 16 -7.71 0.30 -10.79
N THR A 17 -6.57 -0.31 -10.48
CA THR A 17 -6.53 -1.59 -9.74
C THR A 17 -7.04 -1.39 -8.32
N MET A 18 -6.48 -0.42 -7.61
CA MET A 18 -6.82 -0.15 -6.22
C MET A 18 -8.30 0.21 -6.06
N THR A 19 -8.83 1.07 -6.93
CA THR A 19 -10.26 1.42 -6.89
C THR A 19 -11.18 0.28 -7.28
N THR A 20 -10.69 -0.72 -8.00
CA THR A 20 -11.46 -1.92 -8.34
C THR A 20 -11.55 -2.88 -7.15
N TYR A 21 -10.45 -3.13 -6.45
CA TYR A 21 -10.38 -4.15 -5.40
C TYR A 21 -10.63 -3.61 -3.99
N TYR A 22 -10.19 -2.39 -3.68
CA TYR A 22 -10.30 -1.79 -2.35
C TYR A 22 -11.38 -0.69 -2.26
N GLY A 23 -12.12 -0.48 -3.32
CA GLY A 23 -13.14 0.56 -3.38
C GLY A 23 -12.64 1.87 -3.94
N LYS A 24 -13.57 2.72 -4.31
CA LYS A 24 -13.25 4.00 -4.93
C LYS A 24 -12.95 5.05 -3.87
N ASP A 25 -12.07 5.97 -4.25
CA ASP A 25 -12.03 7.26 -3.61
C ASP A 25 -13.41 7.97 -3.76
N TYR A 26 -13.59 9.11 -3.12
CA TYR A 26 -14.89 9.80 -3.02
C TYR A 26 -15.47 10.39 -4.27
N SER A 27 -14.77 10.32 -5.40
CA SER A 27 -15.16 11.04 -6.61
C SER A 27 -16.55 10.66 -7.13
N ASP A 28 -17.13 9.53 -6.70
CA ASP A 28 -18.43 9.06 -7.16
C ASP A 28 -19.54 9.07 -6.06
N GLY A 29 -19.25 9.55 -4.87
CA GLY A 29 -20.20 9.66 -3.77
C GLY A 29 -20.64 8.34 -3.15
N ARG A 30 -20.01 7.23 -3.51
CA ARG A 30 -20.25 5.88 -2.96
C ARG A 30 -19.05 5.36 -2.20
N GLY A 31 -18.09 6.23 -2.00
CA GLY A 31 -16.80 5.87 -1.49
C GLY A 31 -16.84 5.29 -0.10
N LEU A 32 -16.07 4.25 0.06
CA LEU A 32 -15.62 3.76 1.35
C LEU A 32 -14.37 4.53 1.82
N ALA A 33 -13.91 5.49 1.05
CA ALA A 33 -12.76 6.32 1.29
C ALA A 33 -13.06 7.60 2.12
N PRO A 34 -12.14 8.34 2.72
CA PRO A 34 -12.40 9.57 3.49
C PRO A 34 -13.13 10.63 2.66
N PRO A 35 -14.02 11.46 3.21
CA PRO A 35 -14.63 12.54 2.45
C PRO A 35 -13.53 13.34 1.75
N ASP A 36 -13.76 13.70 0.49
CA ASP A 36 -12.97 14.71 -0.18
C ASP A 36 -12.93 15.97 0.70
N VAL A 37 -12.00 15.97 1.64
CA VAL A 37 -11.94 16.97 2.71
C VAL A 37 -11.38 18.29 2.24
N ASP A 38 -10.64 18.31 1.14
CA ASP A 38 -10.06 19.51 0.57
C ASP A 38 -10.79 20.01 -0.70
N ASN A 39 -11.91 19.35 -1.08
CA ASN A 39 -12.67 19.59 -2.31
C ASN A 39 -11.83 19.45 -3.59
N ASN A 40 -10.85 18.55 -3.57
CA ASN A 40 -10.02 18.20 -4.68
C ASN A 40 -9.98 16.68 -4.83
N CYS A 41 -10.83 16.11 -5.65
CA CYS A 41 -11.00 14.68 -5.89
C CYS A 41 -9.71 13.95 -6.36
N GLN A 42 -8.53 14.41 -5.96
CA GLN A 42 -7.23 13.88 -6.38
C GLN A 42 -6.41 13.46 -5.19
N VAL A 43 -5.93 12.22 -5.20
CA VAL A 43 -4.90 11.78 -4.26
C VAL A 43 -3.61 12.53 -4.53
N GLN A 44 -3.08 13.18 -3.52
CA GLN A 44 -1.82 13.93 -3.60
C GLN A 44 -0.65 13.00 -3.29
N ILE A 45 0.35 12.96 -4.16
CA ILE A 45 1.60 12.22 -3.92
C ILE A 45 2.69 13.24 -3.60
N VAL A 46 3.11 13.26 -2.33
CA VAL A 46 4.14 14.16 -1.82
C VAL A 46 5.48 13.43 -1.80
N ILE A 47 6.43 13.91 -2.60
CA ILE A 47 7.75 13.31 -2.75
C ILE A 47 8.79 14.22 -2.08
N TYR A 48 9.50 13.69 -1.10
CA TYR A 48 10.56 14.43 -0.41
C TYR A 48 11.58 13.45 0.21
N ASP A 49 12.70 13.95 0.71
CA ASP A 49 13.68 13.15 1.42
C ASP A 49 13.19 12.92 2.86
N ILE A 50 12.69 11.71 3.13
CA ILE A 50 12.18 11.33 4.46
C ILE A 50 13.37 11.01 5.38
N ASP A 51 14.16 10.01 5.02
CA ASP A 51 15.32 9.55 5.83
C ASP A 51 16.40 8.86 4.99
N GLY A 52 16.37 9.08 3.68
CA GLY A 52 17.28 8.49 2.70
C GLY A 52 16.89 7.08 2.27
N ALA A 53 17.59 6.57 1.26
CA ALA A 53 17.26 5.30 0.61
C ALA A 53 17.33 4.11 1.58
N TYR A 54 16.44 3.14 1.36
CA TYR A 54 16.39 1.84 2.03
C TYR A 54 15.95 1.85 3.51
N ASN A 55 15.33 2.92 3.97
CA ASN A 55 14.71 3.00 5.30
C ASN A 55 13.19 3.05 5.15
N ILE A 56 12.58 4.23 5.27
CA ILE A 56 11.14 4.43 5.08
C ILE A 56 10.89 4.83 3.63
N GLY A 57 10.44 3.90 2.81
CA GLY A 57 10.16 4.16 1.38
C GLY A 57 8.95 5.08 1.17
N GLY A 58 7.97 5.00 2.06
CA GLY A 58 6.78 5.84 2.05
C GLY A 58 5.96 5.66 3.31
N TYR A 59 4.91 6.45 3.44
CA TYR A 59 3.90 6.26 4.48
C TYR A 59 2.59 6.96 4.12
N PHE A 60 1.49 6.41 4.59
CA PHE A 60 0.21 7.09 4.77
C PHE A 60 0.11 7.61 6.21
N SER A 61 -0.53 8.77 6.40
CA SER A 61 -0.70 9.35 7.73
C SER A 61 -2.18 9.57 8.09
N PRO A 62 -2.78 8.71 8.92
CA PRO A 62 -4.16 8.88 9.36
C PRO A 62 -4.42 10.23 10.03
N SER A 63 -3.45 10.79 10.72
CA SER A 63 -3.58 12.10 11.38
C SER A 63 -3.69 13.27 10.41
N LEU A 64 -3.18 13.13 9.20
CA LEU A 64 -3.26 14.11 8.12
C LEU A 64 -4.42 13.84 7.14
N ALA A 65 -5.00 12.64 7.18
CA ALA A 65 -6.10 12.23 6.30
C ALA A 65 -7.37 13.09 6.47
N ASN A 66 -7.54 13.76 7.60
CA ASN A 66 -8.64 14.70 7.82
C ASN A 66 -8.45 16.05 7.12
N ALA A 67 -7.30 16.28 6.50
CA ALA A 67 -6.98 17.54 5.83
C ALA A 67 -6.79 17.36 4.31
N ARG A 68 -6.41 16.17 3.89
CA ARG A 68 -6.20 15.84 2.45
C ARG A 68 -5.97 14.34 2.26
N GLU A 69 -6.29 13.84 1.09
CA GLU A 69 -5.94 12.51 0.63
C GLU A 69 -4.49 12.55 0.10
N ALA A 70 -3.53 12.21 0.94
CA ALA A 70 -2.12 12.30 0.58
C ALA A 70 -1.32 11.06 0.94
N LEU A 71 -0.46 10.65 0.02
CA LEU A 71 0.59 9.65 0.20
C LEU A 71 1.93 10.35 0.25
N TYR A 72 2.80 9.90 1.13
CA TYR A 72 4.14 10.44 1.32
C TYR A 72 5.16 9.40 0.91
N VAL A 73 6.10 9.75 0.02
CA VAL A 73 7.10 8.80 -0.49
C VAL A 73 8.50 9.41 -0.45
N ASP A 74 9.47 8.59 -0.10
CA ASP A 74 10.86 9.01 -0.07
C ASP A 74 11.40 9.23 -1.47
N TYR A 75 12.08 10.37 -1.68
CA TYR A 75 12.63 10.74 -2.98
C TYR A 75 13.68 9.74 -3.47
N ALA A 76 14.53 9.23 -2.60
CA ALA A 76 15.58 8.31 -2.98
C ALA A 76 14.99 6.94 -3.37
N ASP A 77 14.03 6.41 -2.59
CA ASP A 77 13.42 5.12 -2.85
C ASP A 77 12.45 5.15 -4.05
N VAL A 78 11.67 6.21 -4.20
CA VAL A 78 10.72 6.32 -5.32
C VAL A 78 11.41 6.37 -6.69
N THR A 79 12.68 6.72 -6.74
CA THR A 79 13.47 6.71 -7.98
C THR A 79 14.02 5.32 -8.34
N LEU A 80 13.90 4.35 -7.46
CA LEU A 80 14.35 2.97 -7.65
C LEU A 80 13.28 2.11 -8.32
N SER A 81 13.62 0.87 -8.66
CA SER A 81 12.71 -0.03 -9.39
C SER A 81 11.44 -0.38 -8.63
N TRP A 82 11.45 -0.27 -7.30
CA TRP A 82 10.31 -0.56 -6.43
C TRP A 82 9.46 0.67 -6.05
N GLY A 83 9.82 1.88 -6.53
CA GLY A 83 9.07 3.10 -6.20
C GLY A 83 7.58 3.04 -6.54
N LYS A 84 7.20 2.35 -7.63
CA LYS A 84 5.79 2.12 -7.97
C LYS A 84 5.08 1.19 -6.97
N SER A 85 5.80 0.24 -6.40
CA SER A 85 5.26 -0.71 -5.42
C SER A 85 4.98 -0.01 -4.09
N ILE A 86 5.83 0.94 -3.68
CA ILE A 86 5.56 1.83 -2.55
C ILE A 86 4.24 2.56 -2.76
N LEU A 87 4.01 3.16 -3.93
CA LEU A 87 2.76 3.88 -4.20
C LEU A 87 1.52 2.99 -4.10
N ALA A 88 1.59 1.73 -4.56
CA ALA A 88 0.49 0.79 -4.44
C ALA A 88 0.22 0.42 -2.98
N HIS A 89 1.28 0.19 -2.20
CA HIS A 89 1.25 -0.11 -0.78
C HIS A 89 0.59 1.04 0.01
N GLU A 90 1.07 2.26 -0.16
CA GLU A 90 0.54 3.43 0.57
C GLU A 90 -0.89 3.80 0.13
N MET A 91 -1.26 3.52 -1.12
CA MET A 91 -2.64 3.71 -1.59
C MET A 91 -3.61 2.75 -0.90
N GLU A 92 -3.16 1.54 -0.58
CA GLU A 92 -3.96 0.59 0.19
C GLU A 92 -4.27 1.14 1.58
N HIS A 93 -3.26 1.61 2.30
CA HIS A 93 -3.44 2.21 3.63
C HIS A 93 -4.43 3.39 3.61
N LEU A 94 -4.38 4.24 2.58
CA LEU A 94 -5.34 5.32 2.40
C LEU A 94 -6.79 4.79 2.29
N LEU A 95 -7.00 3.78 1.45
CA LEU A 95 -8.33 3.22 1.21
C LEU A 95 -8.81 2.37 2.41
N HIS A 96 -7.92 1.60 3.02
CA HIS A 96 -8.21 0.77 4.17
C HIS A 96 -8.58 1.60 5.40
N ASN A 97 -7.79 2.61 5.73
CA ASN A 97 -8.07 3.52 6.85
C ASN A 97 -9.45 4.16 6.78
N ALA A 98 -9.96 4.36 5.60
CA ALA A 98 -11.29 4.90 5.39
C ALA A 98 -12.40 3.92 5.79
N GLN A 99 -12.13 2.63 5.70
CA GLN A 99 -13.06 1.55 6.00
C GLN A 99 -12.92 1.08 7.44
N ASP A 100 -11.69 0.87 7.88
CA ASP A 100 -11.36 0.46 9.25
C ASP A 100 -10.09 1.17 9.76
N PRO A 101 -10.22 2.35 10.39
CA PRO A 101 -9.08 3.12 10.89
C PRO A 101 -8.42 2.49 12.14
N TYR A 102 -8.94 1.38 12.64
CA TYR A 102 -8.44 0.70 13.84
C TYR A 102 -7.96 -0.71 13.57
N GLU A 103 -7.74 -1.06 12.31
CA GLU A 103 -7.27 -2.39 11.96
C GLU A 103 -5.89 -2.71 12.57
N ASN A 104 -5.67 -3.99 12.83
CA ASN A 104 -4.38 -4.46 13.34
C ASN A 104 -3.28 -4.34 12.27
N LEU A 105 -2.12 -3.82 12.63
CA LEU A 105 -1.02 -3.56 11.70
C LEU A 105 -0.64 -4.78 10.84
N TRP A 106 -0.68 -5.98 11.37
CA TRP A 106 -0.32 -7.17 10.58
C TRP A 106 -1.34 -7.50 9.47
N ILE A 107 -2.61 -7.09 9.63
CA ILE A 107 -3.65 -7.20 8.60
C ILE A 107 -3.50 -6.06 7.59
N ASP A 108 -3.39 -4.84 8.08
CA ASP A 108 -3.20 -3.62 7.30
C ASP A 108 -2.00 -3.76 6.34
N GLU A 109 -0.84 -4.10 6.87
CA GLU A 109 0.37 -4.31 6.07
C GLU A 109 0.30 -5.55 5.15
N GLY A 110 -0.39 -6.60 5.58
CA GLY A 110 -0.65 -7.77 4.73
C GLY A 110 -1.50 -7.42 3.52
N ASN A 111 -2.52 -6.57 3.68
CA ASN A 111 -3.35 -6.05 2.60
C ASN A 111 -2.56 -5.12 1.68
N ALA A 112 -1.69 -4.28 2.24
CA ALA A 112 -0.84 -3.39 1.46
C ALA A 112 0.14 -4.16 0.56
N ASP A 113 0.69 -5.27 1.03
CA ASP A 113 1.49 -6.17 0.18
C ASP A 113 0.63 -6.90 -0.88
N VAL A 114 -0.63 -7.24 -0.58
CA VAL A 114 -1.57 -7.75 -1.60
C VAL A 114 -1.85 -6.69 -2.66
N ALA A 115 -1.92 -5.42 -2.31
CA ALA A 115 -2.07 -4.34 -3.28
C ALA A 115 -0.89 -4.28 -4.27
N ILE A 116 0.35 -4.48 -3.79
CA ILE A 116 1.52 -4.62 -4.68
C ILE A 116 1.31 -5.77 -5.65
N TYR A 117 0.89 -6.93 -5.15
CA TYR A 117 0.66 -8.11 -5.98
C TYR A 117 -0.43 -7.90 -7.04
N LEU A 118 -1.53 -7.28 -6.67
CA LEU A 118 -2.63 -6.98 -7.59
C LEU A 118 -2.21 -6.02 -8.71
N CYS A 119 -1.34 -5.06 -8.39
CA CYS A 119 -0.85 -4.09 -9.36
C CYS A 119 0.27 -4.63 -10.25
N PHE A 120 1.19 -5.43 -9.71
CA PHE A 120 2.47 -5.72 -10.36
C PHE A 120 2.87 -7.20 -10.33
N GLY A 121 2.06 -8.07 -9.72
CA GLY A 121 2.42 -9.47 -9.50
C GLY A 121 3.52 -9.63 -8.44
N ALA A 122 4.25 -10.74 -8.51
CA ALA A 122 5.36 -11.00 -7.61
C ALA A 122 6.58 -10.15 -8.00
N ASP A 123 6.61 -8.92 -7.58
CA ASP A 123 7.72 -8.01 -7.81
C ASP A 123 8.89 -8.22 -6.83
N SER A 124 9.96 -7.41 -6.96
CA SER A 124 11.16 -7.56 -6.12
C SER A 124 10.91 -7.28 -4.65
N THR A 125 9.96 -6.41 -4.31
CA THR A 125 9.58 -6.10 -2.92
C THR A 125 8.92 -7.30 -2.27
N LEU A 126 7.87 -7.83 -2.87
CA LEU A 126 7.18 -9.03 -2.38
C LEU A 126 8.10 -10.25 -2.32
N ILE A 127 8.95 -10.45 -3.34
CA ILE A 127 9.93 -11.55 -3.33
C ILE A 127 10.87 -11.41 -2.14
N SER A 128 11.31 -10.20 -1.80
CA SER A 128 12.14 -9.95 -0.62
C SER A 128 11.42 -10.31 0.67
N HIS A 129 10.18 -9.86 0.84
CA HIS A 129 9.34 -10.17 2.01
C HIS A 129 9.12 -11.68 2.16
N LEU A 130 8.74 -12.35 1.08
CA LEU A 130 8.52 -13.80 1.05
C LEU A 130 9.79 -14.61 1.37
N ASN A 131 10.94 -14.23 0.82
CA ASN A 131 12.21 -14.92 1.08
C ASN A 131 12.59 -14.81 2.55
N GLN A 132 12.36 -13.66 3.19
CA GLN A 132 12.64 -13.50 4.61
C GLN A 132 11.65 -14.25 5.49
N TRP A 133 10.37 -14.28 5.12
CA TRP A 133 9.38 -15.10 5.80
C TRP A 133 9.72 -16.61 5.69
N THR A 134 10.03 -17.11 4.51
CA THR A 134 10.39 -18.54 4.33
C THR A 134 11.63 -18.95 5.14
N ALA A 135 12.56 -18.02 5.35
CA ALA A 135 13.72 -18.24 6.22
C ALA A 135 13.38 -18.20 7.72
N SER A 136 12.17 -17.77 8.09
CA SER A 136 11.71 -17.58 9.48
C SER A 136 10.21 -17.92 9.63
N SER A 137 9.75 -19.00 8.99
CA SER A 137 8.32 -19.36 8.87
C SER A 137 7.61 -19.69 10.20
N GLU A 138 8.36 -19.86 11.29
CA GLU A 138 7.81 -20.08 12.63
C GLU A 138 7.27 -18.79 13.29
N LEU A 139 7.25 -17.67 12.56
CA LEU A 139 6.75 -16.41 13.09
C LEU A 139 5.23 -16.45 13.27
N SER A 140 4.76 -15.91 14.38
CA SER A 140 3.34 -15.65 14.56
C SER A 140 2.91 -14.48 13.66
N VAL A 141 1.92 -14.68 12.81
CA VAL A 141 1.36 -13.62 11.94
C VAL A 141 0.91 -12.41 12.76
N ARG A 142 0.35 -12.64 13.96
CA ARG A 142 -0.20 -11.59 14.84
C ARG A 142 0.85 -10.80 15.63
N TRP A 143 2.11 -11.25 15.61
CA TRP A 143 3.20 -10.59 16.35
C TRP A 143 4.00 -9.71 15.41
N TRP A 144 3.64 -8.45 15.34
CA TRP A 144 4.22 -7.49 14.42
C TRP A 144 5.48 -6.82 14.98
N ASN A 145 6.61 -6.97 14.31
CA ASN A 145 7.90 -6.40 14.69
C ASN A 145 8.54 -5.55 13.56
N GLN A 146 7.78 -5.22 12.52
CA GLN A 146 8.25 -4.43 11.38
C GLN A 146 9.44 -5.05 10.60
N ARG A 147 9.56 -6.37 10.61
CA ARG A 147 10.55 -7.09 9.80
C ARG A 147 9.93 -7.45 8.46
N PHE A 148 10.73 -7.50 7.41
CA PHE A 148 10.24 -7.96 6.11
C PHE A 148 9.60 -9.35 6.15
N ALA A 149 10.03 -10.20 7.08
CA ALA A 149 9.39 -11.49 7.32
C ALA A 149 7.95 -11.36 7.86
N ASP A 150 7.65 -10.32 8.62
CA ASP A 150 6.29 -10.06 9.14
C ASP A 150 5.36 -9.61 7.99
N TYR A 151 5.85 -8.79 7.06
CA TYR A 151 5.13 -8.43 5.82
C TYR A 151 4.83 -9.69 4.98
N GLY A 152 5.83 -10.54 4.74
CA GLY A 152 5.64 -11.80 4.00
C GLY A 152 4.63 -12.73 4.67
N ALA A 153 4.61 -12.81 6.00
CA ALA A 153 3.62 -13.59 6.75
C ALA A 153 2.20 -13.01 6.59
N GLY A 154 2.05 -11.69 6.72
CA GLY A 154 0.79 -10.98 6.51
C GLY A 154 0.25 -11.18 5.10
N PHE A 155 1.11 -10.97 4.10
CA PHE A 155 0.76 -11.20 2.69
C PHE A 155 0.22 -12.61 2.42
N ILE A 156 0.94 -13.65 2.83
CA ILE A 156 0.52 -15.05 2.62
C ILE A 156 -0.79 -15.34 3.32
N PHE A 157 -0.97 -14.85 4.53
CA PHE A 157 -2.22 -15.04 5.27
C PHE A 157 -3.39 -14.34 4.58
N THR A 158 -3.23 -13.10 4.13
CA THR A 158 -4.27 -12.34 3.43
C THR A 158 -4.61 -13.00 2.09
N MET A 159 -3.62 -13.44 1.32
CA MET A 159 -3.84 -14.21 0.08
C MET A 159 -4.58 -15.51 0.34
N TYR A 160 -4.26 -16.23 1.41
CA TYR A 160 -4.99 -17.42 1.82
C TYR A 160 -6.47 -17.11 2.11
N LEU A 161 -6.74 -16.03 2.84
CA LEU A 161 -8.13 -15.62 3.11
C LEU A 161 -8.87 -15.21 1.83
N ALA A 162 -8.23 -14.46 0.95
CA ALA A 162 -8.82 -14.06 -0.33
C ALA A 162 -9.20 -15.28 -1.18
N ASP A 163 -8.33 -16.28 -1.26
CA ASP A 163 -8.59 -17.52 -2.01
C ASP A 163 -9.74 -18.35 -1.41
N HIS A 164 -9.87 -18.39 -0.08
CA HIS A 164 -10.83 -19.25 0.60
C HIS A 164 -12.17 -18.58 0.94
N LEU A 165 -12.18 -17.27 1.13
CA LEU A 165 -13.37 -16.52 1.58
C LEU A 165 -13.84 -15.51 0.54
N GLY A 166 -12.95 -15.04 -0.32
CA GLY A 166 -13.22 -13.98 -1.27
C GLY A 166 -14.05 -14.40 -2.47
N GLY A 167 -14.12 -15.67 -2.74
CA GLY A 167 -15.00 -16.23 -3.78
C GLY A 167 -14.92 -15.48 -5.10
N GLY A 168 -13.80 -15.45 -5.76
CA GLY A 168 -13.63 -15.09 -7.15
C GLY A 168 -14.21 -13.76 -7.61
#